data_1330b46d654f862f7e6fb0da65eefd6c
#
_entry.id   1330b46d654f862f7e6fb0da65eefd6c
#
_cell.length_a   1.000
_cell.length_b   1.000
_cell.length_c   1.000
_cell.angle_alpha   90.00
_cell.angle_beta   90.00
_cell.angle_gamma   90.00
#
_symmetry.space_group_name_H-M   'P 1'
#
loop_
_entity.id
_entity.type
_entity.pdbx_description
1 polymer ?
#
loop_
_entity_poly.entity_id
_entity_poly.type
_entity_poly.pdbx_seq_one_letter_code
_entity_poly.pdbx_strand_id
1 'polypeptide(L)'
;MALWPVKIRDGELLLRPLRFRDKKAWDEVRGVNREWLTPWEATRPKLDSALPLPNYFQMVAQHRREGKSIHSFALGIWLVNKNKEVFIGQVTLGGIVFGAMRGAYIGYWIDQRFSNRGYVTRAVKLMTSFGFEKLLLHRIEINLRPENSASKRVAEKAGFKLEGLRSNYLHIDGAWRDHLSYVIENTNI
;
A
#
# COMPACT_ATOMS: atom_id res chain seq x y z
N MET A 1 22.86 -3.76 6.96
CA MET A 1 22.23 -4.89 6.26
C MET A 1 21.26 -4.36 5.18
N ALA A 2 21.35 -4.83 3.94
CA ALA A 2 20.44 -4.35 2.88
C ALA A 2 19.03 -4.88 3.14
N LEU A 3 18.04 -4.00 3.29
CA LEU A 3 16.63 -4.38 3.53
C LEU A 3 15.92 -4.86 2.25
N TRP A 4 16.39 -4.45 1.09
CA TRP A 4 15.79 -4.82 -0.19
C TRP A 4 16.51 -6.02 -0.84
N PRO A 5 15.78 -7.01 -1.43
CA PRO A 5 14.33 -7.12 -1.55
C PRO A 5 13.65 -7.67 -0.27
N VAL A 6 12.55 -7.05 0.12
CA VAL A 6 11.74 -7.49 1.26
C VAL A 6 10.83 -8.65 0.86
N LYS A 7 10.82 -9.71 1.66
CA LYS A 7 9.83 -10.79 1.57
C LYS A 7 9.29 -11.07 2.97
N ILE A 8 7.98 -11.05 3.12
CA ILE A 8 7.30 -11.34 4.39
C ILE A 8 6.26 -12.41 4.11
N ARG A 9 6.23 -13.46 4.91
CA ARG A 9 5.29 -14.57 4.76
C ARG A 9 4.50 -14.78 6.06
N ASP A 10 3.20 -15.01 5.88
CA ASP A 10 2.28 -15.40 6.96
C ASP A 10 1.33 -16.47 6.41
N GLY A 11 1.60 -17.73 6.71
CA GLY A 11 0.89 -18.87 6.13
C GLY A 11 0.93 -18.88 4.61
N GLU A 12 -0.25 -18.83 3.98
CA GLU A 12 -0.41 -18.75 2.52
C GLU A 12 -0.18 -17.35 1.96
N LEU A 13 -0.16 -16.32 2.81
CA LEU A 13 0.04 -14.94 2.38
C LEU A 13 1.53 -14.65 2.22
N LEU A 14 1.91 -14.13 1.05
CA LEU A 14 3.27 -13.68 0.74
C LEU A 14 3.24 -12.23 0.26
N LEU A 15 4.01 -11.38 0.92
CA LEU A 15 4.32 -10.03 0.46
C LEU A 15 5.72 -10.05 -0.17
N ARG A 16 5.82 -9.65 -1.42
CA ARG A 16 7.10 -9.53 -2.13
C ARG A 16 7.06 -8.44 -3.20
N PRO A 17 8.20 -7.86 -3.57
CA PRO A 17 8.26 -6.94 -4.69
C PRO A 17 7.73 -7.56 -5.98
N LEU A 18 7.07 -6.74 -6.80
CA LEU A 18 6.74 -7.10 -8.17
C LEU A 18 8.03 -7.25 -8.99
N ARG A 19 8.01 -8.19 -9.94
CA ARG A 19 9.09 -8.47 -10.90
C ARG A 19 8.59 -8.22 -12.31
N PHE A 20 9.49 -8.00 -13.25
CA PHE A 20 9.12 -7.80 -14.67
C PHE A 20 8.25 -8.92 -15.23
N ARG A 21 8.51 -10.17 -14.85
CA ARG A 21 7.73 -11.35 -15.26
C ARG A 21 6.29 -11.40 -14.69
N ASP A 22 5.98 -10.62 -13.68
CA ASP A 22 4.65 -10.59 -13.05
C ASP A 22 3.66 -9.70 -13.84
N LYS A 23 4.10 -9.07 -14.95
CA LYS A 23 3.28 -8.14 -15.76
C LYS A 23 1.93 -8.72 -16.15
N LYS A 24 1.91 -9.97 -16.63
CA LYS A 24 0.64 -10.61 -17.05
C LYS A 24 -0.37 -10.69 -15.91
N ALA A 25 0.06 -11.11 -14.72
CA ALA A 25 -0.81 -11.20 -13.54
C ALA A 25 -1.27 -9.81 -13.07
N TRP A 26 -0.37 -8.82 -13.14
CA TRP A 26 -0.70 -7.43 -12.83
C TRP A 26 -1.77 -6.88 -13.78
N ASP A 27 -1.56 -6.99 -15.09
CA ASP A 27 -2.48 -6.46 -16.11
C ASP A 27 -3.86 -7.12 -16.00
N GLU A 28 -3.91 -8.44 -15.79
CA GLU A 28 -5.15 -9.18 -15.61
C GLU A 28 -5.93 -8.66 -14.39
N VAL A 29 -5.28 -8.63 -13.23
CA VAL A 29 -5.95 -8.21 -11.99
C VAL A 29 -6.35 -6.74 -12.03
N ARG A 30 -5.52 -5.86 -12.58
CA ARG A 30 -5.85 -4.44 -12.74
C ARG A 30 -6.99 -4.23 -13.74
N GLY A 31 -6.99 -4.99 -14.83
CA GLY A 31 -8.02 -4.90 -15.87
C GLY A 31 -9.40 -5.26 -15.34
N VAL A 32 -9.53 -6.43 -14.69
CA VAL A 32 -10.83 -6.91 -14.16
C VAL A 32 -11.35 -6.10 -12.98
N ASN A 33 -10.49 -5.33 -12.32
CA ASN A 33 -10.84 -4.51 -11.15
C ASN A 33 -10.89 -3.01 -11.44
N ARG A 34 -10.87 -2.59 -12.69
CA ARG A 34 -10.80 -1.17 -13.05
C ARG A 34 -11.92 -0.35 -12.40
N GLU A 35 -13.16 -0.76 -12.58
CA GLU A 35 -14.33 -0.05 -12.01
C GLU A 35 -14.32 -0.08 -10.48
N TRP A 36 -13.92 -1.21 -9.88
CA TRP A 36 -13.81 -1.38 -8.44
C TRP A 36 -12.77 -0.44 -7.81
N LEU A 37 -11.66 -0.19 -8.49
CA LEU A 37 -10.53 0.56 -7.94
C LEU A 37 -10.59 2.05 -8.26
N THR A 38 -11.14 2.45 -9.42
CA THR A 38 -11.16 3.85 -9.89
C THR A 38 -11.60 4.85 -8.83
N PRO A 39 -12.70 4.64 -8.06
CA PRO A 39 -13.15 5.62 -7.06
C PRO A 39 -12.14 5.90 -5.93
N TRP A 40 -11.12 5.04 -5.78
CA TRP A 40 -10.14 5.08 -4.69
C TRP A 40 -8.72 5.38 -5.18
N GLU A 41 -8.53 5.53 -6.49
CA GLU A 41 -7.21 5.72 -7.07
C GLU A 41 -6.75 7.16 -7.01
N ALA A 42 -5.50 7.32 -6.57
CA ALA A 42 -4.81 8.60 -6.67
C ALA A 42 -4.67 8.99 -8.14
N THR A 43 -5.08 10.20 -8.46
CA THR A 43 -4.98 10.79 -9.79
C THR A 43 -4.10 12.03 -9.73
N ARG A 44 -3.59 12.46 -10.89
CA ARG A 44 -2.80 13.69 -10.98
C ARG A 44 -3.70 14.88 -11.25
N PRO A 45 -3.47 16.02 -10.59
CA PRO A 45 -4.09 17.29 -10.99
C PRO A 45 -3.75 17.63 -12.46
N LYS A 46 -4.59 18.43 -13.10
CA LYS A 46 -4.42 18.80 -14.53
C LYS A 46 -3.04 19.40 -14.86
N LEU A 47 -2.42 20.11 -13.92
CA LEU A 47 -1.08 20.70 -14.09
C LEU A 47 0.00 19.65 -14.36
N ASP A 48 -0.16 18.42 -13.80
CA ASP A 48 0.79 17.32 -13.96
C ASP A 48 0.38 16.33 -15.06
N SER A 49 -0.72 16.58 -15.75
CA SER A 49 -1.27 15.67 -16.77
C SER A 49 -0.40 15.57 -18.03
N ALA A 50 0.50 16.54 -18.27
CA ALA A 50 1.42 16.54 -19.39
C ALA A 50 2.51 15.44 -19.30
N LEU A 51 2.79 14.91 -18.09
CA LEU A 51 3.76 13.85 -17.92
C LEU A 51 3.09 12.48 -18.11
N PRO A 52 3.61 11.61 -18.98
CA PRO A 52 3.04 10.27 -19.17
C PRO A 52 3.09 9.48 -17.85
N LEU A 53 2.07 8.67 -17.61
CA LEU A 53 2.10 7.70 -16.51
C LEU A 53 3.17 6.64 -16.79
N PRO A 54 3.92 6.19 -15.75
CA PRO A 54 4.90 5.15 -15.93
C PRO A 54 4.22 3.85 -16.39
N ASN A 55 4.78 3.18 -17.37
CA ASN A 55 4.37 1.83 -17.72
C ASN A 55 4.79 0.84 -16.61
N TYR A 56 4.32 -0.41 -16.72
CA TYR A 56 4.58 -1.44 -15.71
C TYR A 56 6.08 -1.61 -15.38
N PHE A 57 6.94 -1.63 -16.41
CA PHE A 57 8.37 -1.85 -16.21
C PHE A 57 9.04 -0.67 -15.52
N GLN A 58 8.64 0.55 -15.89
CA GLN A 58 9.11 1.78 -15.25
C GLN A 58 8.65 1.84 -13.79
N MET A 59 7.40 1.47 -13.51
CA MET A 59 6.85 1.38 -12.16
C MET A 59 7.65 0.38 -11.31
N VAL A 60 7.90 -0.84 -11.80
CA VAL A 60 8.69 -1.85 -11.07
C VAL A 60 10.12 -1.39 -10.85
N ALA A 61 10.74 -0.74 -11.84
CA ALA A 61 12.08 -0.18 -11.70
C ALA A 61 12.13 0.95 -10.65
N GLN A 62 11.09 1.79 -10.60
CA GLN A 62 10.94 2.83 -9.58
C GLN A 62 10.79 2.22 -8.18
N HIS A 63 9.87 1.27 -7.97
CA HIS A 63 9.70 0.58 -6.69
C HIS A 63 11.01 -0.05 -6.20
N ARG A 64 11.81 -0.61 -7.12
CA ARG A 64 13.13 -1.14 -6.79
C ARG A 64 14.11 -0.06 -6.32
N ARG A 65 14.15 1.11 -6.97
CA ARG A 65 14.99 2.24 -6.54
C ARG A 65 14.58 2.74 -5.17
N GLU A 66 13.28 2.99 -4.98
CA GLU A 66 12.71 3.48 -3.72
C GLU A 66 12.95 2.50 -2.56
N GLY A 67 12.78 1.19 -2.80
CA GLY A 67 13.04 0.18 -1.77
C GLY A 67 14.53 0.10 -1.39
N LYS A 68 15.44 0.28 -2.33
CA LYS A 68 16.88 0.32 -2.05
C LYS A 68 17.29 1.58 -1.28
N SER A 69 16.66 2.72 -1.54
CA SER A 69 16.90 3.99 -0.84
C SER A 69 16.04 4.17 0.41
N ILE A 70 15.26 3.16 0.80
CA ILE A 70 14.36 3.18 1.98
C ILE A 70 13.35 4.33 1.93
N HIS A 71 12.92 4.73 0.75
CA HIS A 71 11.89 5.74 0.54
C HIS A 71 10.49 5.15 0.58
N SER A 72 10.35 3.94 0.05
CA SER A 72 9.06 3.25 -0.08
C SER A 72 9.27 1.75 -0.31
N PHE A 73 8.39 0.94 0.25
CA PHE A 73 8.35 -0.51 0.03
C PHE A 73 6.99 -0.90 -0.56
N ALA A 74 6.90 -0.95 -1.88
CA ALA A 74 5.72 -1.43 -2.59
C ALA A 74 5.83 -2.95 -2.83
N LEU A 75 4.96 -3.72 -2.19
CA LEU A 75 4.96 -5.18 -2.24
C LEU A 75 3.63 -5.69 -2.80
N GLY A 76 3.71 -6.60 -3.77
CA GLY A 76 2.55 -7.37 -4.21
C GLY A 76 2.06 -8.30 -3.11
N ILE A 77 0.75 -8.45 -3.00
CA ILE A 77 0.08 -9.41 -2.12
C ILE A 77 -0.19 -10.67 -2.94
N TRP A 78 0.32 -11.80 -2.49
CA TRP A 78 0.25 -13.07 -3.17
C TRP A 78 -0.33 -14.15 -2.27
N LEU A 79 -1.17 -15.03 -2.83
CA LEU A 79 -1.55 -16.27 -2.19
C LEU A 79 -0.70 -17.41 -2.75
N VAL A 80 -0.10 -18.18 -1.86
CA VAL A 80 0.78 -19.31 -2.22
C VAL A 80 0.11 -20.61 -1.86
N ASN A 81 -0.18 -21.43 -2.88
CA ASN A 81 -0.71 -22.78 -2.70
C ASN A 81 0.09 -23.74 -3.58
N LYS A 82 0.66 -24.80 -2.99
CA LYS A 82 1.44 -25.85 -3.69
C LYS A 82 2.39 -25.29 -4.76
N ASN A 83 3.21 -24.31 -4.38
CA ASN A 83 4.18 -23.61 -5.25
C ASN A 83 3.58 -22.70 -6.35
N LYS A 84 2.27 -22.49 -6.38
CA LYS A 84 1.63 -21.52 -7.26
C LYS A 84 1.40 -20.22 -6.51
N GLU A 85 1.92 -19.11 -7.04
CA GLU A 85 1.67 -17.75 -6.52
C GLU A 85 0.52 -17.11 -7.33
N VAL A 86 -0.53 -16.66 -6.65
CA VAL A 86 -1.65 -15.92 -7.25
C VAL A 86 -1.58 -14.48 -6.76
N PHE A 87 -1.42 -13.53 -7.69
CA PHE A 87 -1.42 -12.10 -7.39
C PHE A 87 -2.84 -11.62 -7.07
N ILE A 88 -3.02 -10.96 -5.93
CA ILE A 88 -4.34 -10.52 -5.47
C ILE A 88 -4.41 -9.03 -5.09
N GLY A 89 -3.30 -8.30 -5.08
CA GLY A 89 -3.29 -6.89 -4.69
C GLY A 89 -1.90 -6.37 -4.36
N GLN A 90 -1.85 -5.17 -3.79
CA GLN A 90 -0.61 -4.53 -3.39
C GLN A 90 -0.77 -3.82 -2.06
N VAL A 91 0.30 -3.80 -1.27
CA VAL A 91 0.47 -2.96 -0.09
C VAL A 91 1.76 -2.16 -0.21
N THR A 92 1.73 -0.90 0.20
CA THR A 92 2.87 0.00 0.12
C THR A 92 3.07 0.69 1.47
N LEU A 93 4.26 0.58 2.02
CA LEU A 93 4.74 1.46 3.10
C LEU A 93 5.53 2.58 2.41
N GLY A 94 4.99 3.78 2.34
CA GLY A 94 5.53 4.88 1.57
C GLY A 94 5.71 6.16 2.36
N GLY A 95 6.37 7.15 1.76
CA GLY A 95 6.62 8.43 2.41
C GLY A 95 7.43 8.30 3.70
N ILE A 96 8.43 7.40 3.70
CA ILE A 96 9.24 7.11 4.87
C ILE A 96 10.12 8.32 5.17
N VAL A 97 9.95 8.88 6.36
CA VAL A 97 10.72 10.00 6.90
C VAL A 97 11.36 9.57 8.20
N PHE A 98 12.66 9.84 8.33
CA PHE A 98 13.42 9.63 9.56
C PHE A 98 13.57 10.94 10.37
N GLY A 99 14.50 10.98 11.29
CA GLY A 99 14.73 12.14 12.16
C GLY A 99 13.64 12.27 13.22
N ALA A 100 13.16 13.47 13.46
CA ALA A 100 12.18 13.76 14.52
C ALA A 100 10.79 13.16 14.25
N MET A 101 10.41 12.94 12.99
CA MET A 101 9.09 12.39 12.63
C MET A 101 9.04 10.86 12.72
N ARG A 102 10.05 10.16 12.20
CA ARG A 102 10.12 8.69 12.10
C ARG A 102 8.79 8.06 11.65
N GLY A 103 8.23 8.58 10.57
CA GLY A 103 6.88 8.26 10.12
C GLY A 103 6.81 7.70 8.70
N ALA A 104 5.67 7.10 8.38
CA ALA A 104 5.31 6.62 7.04
C ALA A 104 3.78 6.53 6.90
N TYR A 105 3.31 6.26 5.67
CA TYR A 105 1.92 5.86 5.45
C TYR A 105 1.84 4.47 4.83
N ILE A 106 0.71 3.79 5.03
CA ILE A 106 0.37 2.55 4.33
C ILE A 106 -0.79 2.81 3.38
N GLY A 107 -0.57 2.50 2.09
CA GLY A 107 -1.59 2.42 1.05
C GLY A 107 -1.76 0.98 0.57
N TYR A 108 -2.97 0.60 0.12
CA TYR A 108 -3.24 -0.75 -0.35
C TYR A 108 -4.43 -0.80 -1.31
N TRP A 109 -4.46 -1.85 -2.09
CA TRP A 109 -5.63 -2.25 -2.87
C TRP A 109 -5.67 -3.77 -3.02
N ILE A 110 -6.85 -4.31 -3.33
CA ILE A 110 -7.06 -5.75 -3.49
C ILE A 110 -8.02 -6.03 -4.64
N ASP A 111 -7.84 -7.14 -5.31
CA ASP A 111 -8.78 -7.73 -6.23
C ASP A 111 -10.11 -8.01 -5.50
N GLN A 112 -11.22 -7.51 -6.06
CA GLN A 112 -12.55 -7.61 -5.48
C GLN A 112 -12.93 -9.06 -5.14
N ARG A 113 -12.50 -10.03 -5.96
CA ARG A 113 -12.73 -11.47 -5.77
C ARG A 113 -12.13 -12.01 -4.47
N PHE A 114 -11.15 -11.30 -3.90
CA PHE A 114 -10.47 -11.65 -2.64
C PHE A 114 -10.77 -10.67 -1.51
N SER A 115 -11.70 -9.73 -1.72
CA SER A 115 -12.13 -8.80 -0.69
C SER A 115 -12.85 -9.52 0.48
N ASN A 116 -12.95 -8.84 1.63
CA ASN A 116 -13.63 -9.35 2.84
C ASN A 116 -13.11 -10.68 3.42
N ARG A 117 -11.94 -11.16 2.98
CA ARG A 117 -11.30 -12.39 3.48
C ARG A 117 -10.17 -12.12 4.49
N GLY A 118 -9.96 -10.88 4.91
CA GLY A 118 -8.94 -10.49 5.88
C GLY A 118 -7.52 -10.36 5.34
N TYR A 119 -7.26 -10.65 4.06
CA TYR A 119 -5.91 -10.61 3.48
C TYR A 119 -5.27 -9.23 3.56
N VAL A 120 -6.01 -8.16 3.26
CA VAL A 120 -5.50 -6.78 3.38
C VAL A 120 -5.15 -6.44 4.82
N THR A 121 -6.02 -6.79 5.77
CA THR A 121 -5.76 -6.54 7.20
C THR A 121 -4.47 -7.24 7.65
N ARG A 122 -4.25 -8.49 7.23
CA ARG A 122 -3.00 -9.23 7.51
C ARG A 122 -1.81 -8.54 6.83
N ALA A 123 -1.92 -8.16 5.56
CA ALA A 123 -0.86 -7.46 4.84
C ALA A 123 -0.48 -6.12 5.51
N VAL A 124 -1.47 -5.33 5.95
CA VAL A 124 -1.26 -4.09 6.68
C VAL A 124 -0.52 -4.35 8.01
N LYS A 125 -0.95 -5.33 8.81
CA LYS A 125 -0.28 -5.70 10.06
C LYS A 125 1.17 -6.10 9.83
N LEU A 126 1.46 -6.91 8.82
CA LEU A 126 2.81 -7.32 8.46
C LEU A 126 3.70 -6.14 8.06
N MET A 127 3.15 -5.18 7.28
CA MET A 127 3.88 -3.99 6.90
C MET A 127 4.08 -3.03 8.08
N THR A 128 3.13 -2.95 9.00
CA THR A 128 3.27 -2.19 10.25
C THR A 128 4.40 -2.76 11.11
N SER A 129 4.40 -4.09 11.36
CA SER A 129 5.50 -4.74 12.10
C SER A 129 6.85 -4.53 11.40
N PHE A 130 6.90 -4.65 10.07
CA PHE A 130 8.14 -4.35 9.32
C PHE A 130 8.61 -2.90 9.53
N GLY A 131 7.71 -1.93 9.48
CA GLY A 131 8.01 -0.52 9.72
C GLY A 131 8.54 -0.28 11.14
N PHE A 132 7.93 -0.87 12.13
CA PHE A 132 8.32 -0.70 13.53
C PHE A 132 9.60 -1.45 13.89
N GLU A 133 9.74 -2.71 13.49
CA GLU A 133 10.85 -3.56 13.91
C GLU A 133 12.12 -3.38 13.06
N LYS A 134 11.99 -3.14 11.76
CA LYS A 134 13.13 -3.06 10.83
C LYS A 134 13.56 -1.64 10.51
N LEU A 135 12.61 -0.69 10.50
CA LEU A 135 12.88 0.70 10.21
C LEU A 135 12.85 1.58 11.47
N LEU A 136 12.41 1.03 12.59
CA LEU A 136 12.26 1.75 13.85
C LEU A 136 11.42 3.02 13.68
N LEU A 137 10.32 2.91 12.92
CA LEU A 137 9.38 4.01 12.77
C LEU A 137 8.59 4.20 14.06
N HIS A 138 8.28 5.45 14.38
CA HIS A 138 7.44 5.81 15.51
C HIS A 138 5.95 5.79 15.13
N ARG A 139 5.63 6.26 13.92
CA ARG A 139 4.24 6.51 13.51
C ARG A 139 3.97 5.98 12.09
N ILE A 140 2.85 5.30 11.92
CA ILE A 140 2.36 4.88 10.60
C ILE A 140 0.91 5.32 10.45
N GLU A 141 0.59 5.88 9.28
CA GLU A 141 -0.73 6.39 8.95
C GLU A 141 -1.41 5.56 7.86
N ILE A 142 -2.74 5.50 7.91
CA ILE A 142 -3.60 5.09 6.78
C ILE A 142 -4.54 6.25 6.53
N ASN A 143 -4.48 6.83 5.32
CA ASN A 143 -5.35 7.91 4.93
C ASN A 143 -6.38 7.37 3.93
N LEU A 144 -7.65 7.50 4.23
CA LEU A 144 -8.74 6.92 3.46
C LEU A 144 -9.91 7.90 3.30
N ARG A 145 -10.60 7.84 2.17
CA ARG A 145 -11.81 8.66 1.97
C ARG A 145 -12.90 8.26 2.98
N PRO A 146 -13.67 9.22 3.53
CA PRO A 146 -14.73 8.95 4.52
C PRO A 146 -15.74 7.91 4.04
N GLU A 147 -16.00 7.85 2.73
CA GLU A 147 -16.96 6.92 2.12
C GLU A 147 -16.41 5.50 1.98
N ASN A 148 -15.10 5.29 2.12
CA ASN A 148 -14.47 3.98 1.98
C ASN A 148 -14.62 3.13 3.25
N SER A 149 -15.83 2.63 3.48
CA SER A 149 -16.17 1.81 4.65
C SER A 149 -15.34 0.51 4.72
N ALA A 150 -14.92 -0.03 3.57
CA ALA A 150 -14.07 -1.23 3.55
C ALA A 150 -12.66 -0.93 4.08
N SER A 151 -12.06 0.18 3.63
CA SER A 151 -10.74 0.62 4.10
C SER A 151 -10.76 1.03 5.58
N LYS A 152 -11.86 1.67 6.03
CA LYS A 152 -12.07 1.97 7.45
C LYS A 152 -12.00 0.72 8.32
N ARG A 153 -12.75 -0.34 7.96
CA ARG A 153 -12.72 -1.63 8.68
C ARG A 153 -11.34 -2.28 8.68
N VAL A 154 -10.57 -2.11 7.61
CA VAL A 154 -9.18 -2.62 7.56
C VAL A 154 -8.31 -1.88 8.56
N ALA A 155 -8.35 -0.55 8.58
CA ALA A 155 -7.57 0.27 9.51
C ALA A 155 -7.90 -0.08 10.98
N GLU A 156 -9.17 -0.12 11.33
CA GLU A 156 -9.63 -0.47 12.69
C GLU A 156 -9.19 -1.89 13.10
N LYS A 157 -9.40 -2.90 12.25
CA LYS A 157 -8.98 -4.29 12.52
C LYS A 157 -7.47 -4.48 12.55
N ALA A 158 -6.72 -3.60 11.89
CA ALA A 158 -5.26 -3.59 11.96
C ALA A 158 -4.72 -2.88 13.22
N GLY A 159 -5.59 -2.26 14.04
CA GLY A 159 -5.23 -1.61 15.29
C GLY A 159 -4.99 -0.10 15.17
N PHE A 160 -5.26 0.50 14.02
CA PHE A 160 -5.15 1.94 13.83
C PHE A 160 -6.32 2.66 14.47
N LYS A 161 -6.07 3.83 15.03
CA LYS A 161 -7.07 4.70 15.68
C LYS A 161 -7.33 5.93 14.81
N LEU A 162 -8.58 6.34 14.70
CA LEU A 162 -8.93 7.60 14.02
C LEU A 162 -8.33 8.78 14.80
N GLU A 163 -7.58 9.61 14.07
CA GLU A 163 -6.98 10.83 14.61
C GLU A 163 -7.75 12.07 14.19
N GLY A 164 -8.21 12.12 12.94
CA GLY A 164 -8.93 13.29 12.45
C GLY A 164 -9.24 13.26 10.97
N LEU A 165 -9.81 14.39 10.49
CA LEU A 165 -10.12 14.65 9.09
C LEU A 165 -9.09 15.61 8.51
N ARG A 166 -8.61 15.30 7.31
CA ARG A 166 -7.80 16.20 6.47
C ARG A 166 -8.63 16.64 5.26
N SER A 167 -9.02 17.88 5.23
CA SER A 167 -9.82 18.43 4.13
C SER A 167 -8.98 18.58 2.87
N ASN A 168 -9.55 18.21 1.71
CA ASN A 168 -8.91 18.33 0.38
C ASN A 168 -7.47 17.79 0.33
N TYR A 169 -7.24 16.66 0.96
CA TYR A 169 -5.89 16.15 1.25
C TYR A 169 -5.19 15.49 0.06
N LEU A 170 -5.89 14.62 -0.65
CA LEU A 170 -5.33 13.90 -1.81
C LEU A 170 -6.23 14.05 -3.04
N HIS A 171 -5.61 14.08 -4.22
CA HIS A 171 -6.31 14.07 -5.48
C HIS A 171 -6.69 12.65 -5.87
N ILE A 172 -7.97 12.30 -5.71
CA ILE A 172 -8.53 10.96 -5.93
C ILE A 172 -9.67 11.06 -6.93
N ASP A 173 -9.67 10.18 -7.93
CA ASP A 173 -10.74 10.10 -8.93
C ASP A 173 -11.08 11.49 -9.51
N GLY A 174 -10.05 12.19 -9.98
CA GLY A 174 -10.16 13.48 -10.68
C GLY A 174 -10.44 14.70 -9.81
N ALA A 175 -10.45 14.62 -8.47
CA ALA A 175 -10.68 15.76 -7.60
C ALA A 175 -9.91 15.67 -6.27
N TRP A 176 -9.68 16.81 -5.63
CA TRP A 176 -9.20 16.86 -4.25
C TRP A 176 -10.29 16.34 -3.32
N ARG A 177 -9.94 15.42 -2.44
CA ARG A 177 -10.88 14.72 -1.56
C ARG A 177 -10.43 14.78 -0.11
N ASP A 178 -11.42 14.83 0.78
CA ASP A 178 -11.19 14.69 2.21
C ASP A 178 -10.76 13.27 2.57
N HIS A 179 -9.90 13.16 3.59
CA HIS A 179 -9.43 11.88 4.10
C HIS A 179 -9.51 11.82 5.62
N LEU A 180 -10.00 10.70 6.12
CA LEU A 180 -9.81 10.32 7.51
C LEU A 180 -8.40 9.78 7.68
N SER A 181 -7.66 10.30 8.66
CA SER A 181 -6.35 9.80 9.05
C SER A 181 -6.49 8.84 10.21
N TYR A 182 -6.10 7.60 9.98
CA TYR A 182 -5.96 6.57 11.00
C TYR A 182 -4.49 6.36 11.31
N VAL A 183 -4.15 6.22 12.58
CA VAL A 183 -2.76 6.21 13.06
C VAL A 183 -2.52 5.04 13.99
N ILE A 184 -1.31 4.48 13.92
CA ILE A 184 -0.77 3.57 14.90
C ILE A 184 0.65 4.03 15.27
N GLU A 185 0.95 4.00 16.56
CA GLU A 185 2.24 4.46 17.10
C GLU A 185 3.00 3.31 17.75
N ASN A 186 4.32 3.35 17.60
CA ASN A 186 5.23 2.48 18.31
C ASN A 186 5.65 3.17 19.62
N THR A 187 5.14 2.69 20.72
CA THR A 187 5.43 3.24 22.07
C THR A 187 6.74 2.71 22.65
N ASN A 188 7.46 1.84 21.95
CA ASN A 188 8.70 1.22 22.43
C ASN A 188 9.97 1.94 21.97
N ILE A 189 9.86 3.09 21.30
CA ILE A 189 10.99 3.91 20.83
C ILE A 189 10.79 5.36 21.20
#